data_53c0d8a05fbf3c4525cd81f54061c9dd
#
_entry.id   53c0d8a05fbf3c4525cd81f54061c9dd
#
_cell.length_a   1.000
_cell.length_b   1.000
_cell.length_c   1.000
_cell.angle_alpha   90.00
_cell.angle_beta   90.00
_cell.angle_gamma   90.00
#
_symmetry.space_group_name_H-M   'P 1'
#
loop_
_entity.id
_entity.type
_entity.pdbx_description
1 polymer ?
#
loop_
_entity_poly.entity_id
_entity_poly.type
_entity_poly.pdbx_seq_one_letter_code
_entity_poly.pdbx_strand_id
1 'polypeptide(L)'
;MKFKSLFSALFFFISISTFAQKVEFGIYTGIANYTGDVAQHMILSETKLAGGIFARLNLNNTWALTAIGSQLRVSGSDANFSYNKARNITFRTDITELAGLVEFNYFKYGAGVNNKRFSPYVYWGLGAAFFNPQGIYQNAWIDLQQYQTEGNAYSGLALVMPMGIGIKWMPNKKMSLEGSLGFRKTYTDYLDDVSNTYVDPSKQLNEKGIVGAALADPSYNLNEGAFINKAGYQRGNPDFNDFYFVANISVTYRIFTRIKCARFY
;
A
#
# COMPACT_ATOMS: atom_id res chain seq x y z
N MET A 1 -43.79 8.38 4.90
CA MET A 1 -43.14 7.27 5.68
C MET A 1 -41.62 7.15 5.58
N LYS A 2 -40.89 8.07 4.94
CA LYS A 2 -39.43 7.97 4.72
C LYS A 2 -38.54 8.72 5.75
N PHE A 3 -39.14 9.56 6.61
CA PHE A 3 -38.37 10.33 7.61
C PHE A 3 -38.08 9.58 8.92
N LYS A 4 -38.84 8.53 9.25
CA LYS A 4 -38.65 7.76 10.50
C LYS A 4 -37.46 6.82 10.45
N SER A 5 -37.03 6.34 9.25
CA SER A 5 -35.90 5.45 9.10
C SER A 5 -34.54 6.16 9.20
N LEU A 6 -34.47 7.44 8.77
CA LEU A 6 -33.27 8.26 8.89
C LEU A 6 -32.96 8.63 10.35
N PHE A 7 -33.98 8.87 11.15
CA PHE A 7 -33.83 9.18 12.58
C PHE A 7 -33.45 7.97 13.39
N SER A 8 -33.88 6.76 13.01
CA SER A 8 -33.48 5.49 13.66
C SER A 8 -32.04 5.14 13.37
N ALA A 9 -31.54 5.40 12.16
CA ALA A 9 -30.13 5.20 11.80
C ALA A 9 -29.20 6.19 12.53
N LEU A 10 -29.64 7.44 12.69
CA LEU A 10 -28.89 8.47 13.43
C LEU A 10 -28.82 8.14 14.93
N PHE A 11 -29.87 7.56 15.51
CA PHE A 11 -29.91 7.13 16.91
C PHE A 11 -29.02 5.89 17.17
N PHE A 12 -28.85 5.02 16.18
CA PHE A 12 -27.93 3.87 16.29
C PHE A 12 -26.46 4.30 16.33
N PHE A 13 -26.12 5.41 15.65
CA PHE A 13 -24.79 6.00 15.72
C PHE A 13 -24.47 6.73 17.03
N ILE A 14 -25.48 7.25 17.73
CA ILE A 14 -25.30 7.99 18.98
C ILE A 14 -25.17 7.04 20.19
N SER A 15 -25.69 5.82 20.11
CA SER A 15 -25.58 4.82 21.19
C SER A 15 -24.20 4.14 21.31
N ILE A 16 -23.27 4.44 20.38
CA ILE A 16 -21.87 3.93 20.45
C ILE A 16 -21.01 4.69 21.47
N SER A 17 -21.53 5.78 22.05
CA SER A 17 -20.75 6.71 22.92
C SER A 17 -20.56 6.26 24.37
N THR A 18 -20.96 5.07 24.79
CA THR A 18 -20.82 4.61 26.17
C THR A 18 -19.64 3.66 26.44
N PHE A 19 -18.88 3.29 25.41
CA PHE A 19 -17.62 2.63 25.62
C PHE A 19 -16.55 3.69 25.83
N ALA A 20 -15.91 3.70 27.01
CA ALA A 20 -14.67 4.44 27.28
C ALA A 20 -13.54 3.82 26.45
N GLN A 21 -13.64 3.95 25.13
CA GLN A 21 -12.74 3.35 24.16
C GLN A 21 -11.43 4.12 24.20
N LYS A 22 -10.34 3.40 24.36
CA LYS A 22 -9.01 3.98 24.36
C LYS A 22 -8.62 4.20 22.93
N VAL A 23 -8.69 5.45 22.48
CA VAL A 23 -8.22 5.84 21.15
C VAL A 23 -6.71 6.06 21.21
N GLU A 24 -6.01 5.55 20.22
CA GLU A 24 -4.58 5.74 20.03
C GLU A 24 -4.34 6.42 18.69
N PHE A 25 -3.42 7.35 18.65
CA PHE A 25 -2.89 7.92 17.42
C PHE A 25 -1.44 7.53 17.28
N GLY A 26 -1.04 7.16 16.09
CA GLY A 26 0.32 6.73 15.82
C GLY A 26 0.86 7.28 14.53
N ILE A 27 2.17 7.34 14.47
CA ILE A 27 2.95 7.59 13.29
C ILE A 27 3.89 6.42 13.07
N TYR A 28 4.20 6.12 11.84
CA TYR A 28 5.17 5.10 11.50
C TYR A 28 6.13 5.55 10.41
N THR A 29 7.30 4.95 10.43
CA THR A 29 8.27 4.99 9.34
C THR A 29 8.73 3.58 9.05
N GLY A 30 9.15 3.33 7.81
CA GLY A 30 9.54 2.00 7.40
C GLY A 30 10.07 1.97 5.97
N ILE A 31 10.05 0.77 5.43
CA ILE A 31 10.52 0.47 4.08
C ILE A 31 9.48 -0.34 3.34
N ALA A 32 9.43 -0.14 2.03
CA ALA A 32 8.57 -0.89 1.12
C ALA A 32 9.41 -1.57 0.03
N ASN A 33 8.95 -2.72 -0.43
CA ASN A 33 9.56 -3.47 -1.52
C ASN A 33 8.45 -4.08 -2.40
N TYR A 34 8.70 -4.15 -3.70
CA TYR A 34 7.75 -4.60 -4.71
C TYR A 34 8.03 -6.05 -5.12
N THR A 35 6.98 -6.73 -5.54
CA THR A 35 7.07 -8.00 -6.27
C THR A 35 5.93 -8.09 -7.28
N GLY A 36 6.27 -8.42 -8.54
CA GLY A 36 5.36 -8.53 -9.69
C GLY A 36 6.17 -8.83 -10.95
N ASP A 37 5.74 -8.31 -12.11
CA ASP A 37 6.30 -8.65 -13.42
C ASP A 37 7.74 -8.17 -13.65
N VAL A 38 8.11 -7.00 -13.10
CA VAL A 38 9.46 -6.43 -13.21
C VAL A 38 10.39 -7.00 -12.14
N ALA A 39 9.86 -7.40 -10.98
CA ALA A 39 10.64 -7.98 -9.89
C ALA A 39 9.93 -9.19 -9.29
N GLN A 40 10.30 -10.40 -9.71
CA GLN A 40 9.66 -11.65 -9.25
C GLN A 40 9.96 -12.00 -7.77
N HIS A 41 10.94 -11.35 -7.17
CA HIS A 41 11.24 -11.47 -5.74
C HIS A 41 11.84 -10.17 -5.19
N MET A 42 11.77 -10.01 -3.88
CA MET A 42 12.27 -8.82 -3.20
C MET A 42 13.77 -8.65 -3.40
N ILE A 43 14.17 -7.45 -3.80
CA ILE A 43 15.57 -7.05 -3.97
C ILE A 43 15.86 -5.89 -3.01
N LEU A 44 16.89 -6.03 -2.20
CA LEU A 44 17.23 -5.01 -1.19
C LEU A 44 17.59 -3.66 -1.79
N SER A 45 18.21 -3.61 -2.97
CA SER A 45 18.55 -2.36 -3.67
C SER A 45 17.33 -1.58 -4.14
N GLU A 46 16.19 -2.26 -4.34
CA GLU A 46 14.94 -1.64 -4.76
C GLU A 46 14.04 -1.25 -3.57
N THR A 47 14.54 -1.42 -2.36
CA THR A 47 13.80 -1.03 -1.17
C THR A 47 13.72 0.49 -1.04
N LYS A 48 12.51 1.02 -0.87
CA LYS A 48 12.21 2.45 -0.76
C LYS A 48 11.56 2.79 0.59
N LEU A 49 11.49 4.07 0.90
CA LEU A 49 10.89 4.54 2.15
C LEU A 49 9.37 4.43 2.14
N ALA A 50 8.83 4.15 3.30
CA ALA A 50 7.41 4.16 3.60
C ALA A 50 7.16 4.91 4.91
N GLY A 51 6.01 5.59 5.03
CA GLY A 51 5.63 6.27 6.25
C GLY A 51 4.14 6.58 6.26
N GLY A 52 3.63 6.91 7.43
CA GLY A 52 2.22 7.25 7.54
C GLY A 52 1.76 7.53 8.96
N ILE A 53 0.46 7.74 9.05
CA ILE A 53 -0.25 8.02 10.30
C ILE A 53 -1.41 7.05 10.46
N PHE A 54 -1.80 6.78 11.67
CA PHE A 54 -2.98 5.96 11.93
C PHE A 54 -3.71 6.36 13.20
N ALA A 55 -4.99 6.05 13.22
CA ALA A 55 -5.83 6.14 14.40
C ALA A 55 -6.36 4.74 14.72
N ARG A 56 -6.21 4.30 15.96
CA ARG A 56 -6.62 2.99 16.44
C ARG A 56 -7.68 3.13 17.52
N LEU A 57 -8.74 2.34 17.39
CA LEU A 57 -9.81 2.19 18.33
C LEU A 57 -9.71 0.79 18.98
N ASN A 58 -9.26 0.73 20.23
CA ASN A 58 -9.20 -0.54 20.97
C ASN A 58 -10.60 -0.93 21.45
N LEU A 59 -11.25 -1.89 20.79
CA LEU A 59 -12.56 -2.42 21.18
C LEU A 59 -12.49 -3.11 22.53
N ASN A 60 -11.44 -3.89 22.72
CA ASN A 60 -11.10 -4.54 23.98
C ASN A 60 -9.57 -4.79 24.05
N ASN A 61 -9.11 -5.60 24.99
CA ASN A 61 -7.69 -5.91 25.16
C ASN A 61 -7.11 -6.84 24.08
N THR A 62 -7.98 -7.42 23.24
CA THR A 62 -7.62 -8.41 22.20
C THR A 62 -7.86 -7.85 20.79
N TRP A 63 -8.95 -7.08 20.58
CA TRP A 63 -9.35 -6.59 19.28
C TRP A 63 -9.26 -5.09 19.18
N ALA A 64 -8.79 -4.60 18.03
CA ALA A 64 -8.78 -3.19 17.69
C ALA A 64 -9.16 -2.97 16.22
N LEU A 65 -9.68 -1.78 15.93
CA LEU A 65 -9.89 -1.26 14.59
C LEU A 65 -8.90 -0.14 14.35
N THR A 66 -8.25 -0.14 13.20
CA THR A 66 -7.25 0.87 12.83
C THR A 66 -7.58 1.46 11.48
N ALA A 67 -7.66 2.77 11.39
CA ALA A 67 -7.66 3.52 10.15
C ALA A 67 -6.25 4.03 9.90
N ILE A 68 -5.67 3.75 8.74
CA ILE A 68 -4.30 4.09 8.39
C ILE A 68 -4.23 4.83 7.06
N GLY A 69 -3.41 5.90 7.02
CA GLY A 69 -3.02 6.59 5.82
C GLY A 69 -1.51 6.47 5.64
N SER A 70 -1.10 6.02 4.47
CA SER A 70 0.28 5.68 4.15
C SER A 70 0.75 6.40 2.90
N GLN A 71 1.99 6.85 2.89
CA GLN A 71 2.71 7.28 1.70
C GLN A 71 3.95 6.41 1.56
N LEU A 72 4.11 5.79 0.42
CA LEU A 72 5.24 4.90 0.16
C LEU A 72 5.63 4.93 -1.31
N ARG A 73 6.83 4.48 -1.60
CA ARG A 73 7.33 4.29 -2.95
C ARG A 73 7.75 2.84 -3.13
N VAL A 74 7.48 2.30 -4.30
CA VAL A 74 8.02 1.01 -4.76
C VAL A 74 8.80 1.22 -6.04
N SER A 75 9.73 0.33 -6.36
CA SER A 75 10.48 0.34 -7.61
C SER A 75 10.92 -1.06 -7.99
N GLY A 76 11.26 -1.22 -9.25
CA GLY A 76 11.86 -2.43 -9.79
C GLY A 76 12.61 -2.15 -11.08
N SER A 77 13.57 -3.02 -11.39
CA SER A 77 14.35 -2.92 -12.61
C SER A 77 14.70 -4.31 -13.15
N ASP A 78 14.48 -4.50 -14.43
CA ASP A 78 14.91 -5.69 -15.19
C ASP A 78 16.42 -5.90 -15.15
N ALA A 79 17.20 -4.84 -14.92
CA ALA A 79 18.64 -4.94 -14.81
C ALA A 79 19.11 -5.87 -13.67
N ASN A 80 18.26 -6.08 -12.67
CA ASN A 80 18.51 -6.98 -11.54
C ASN A 80 18.33 -8.47 -11.90
N PHE A 81 17.70 -8.78 -13.04
CA PHE A 81 17.36 -10.14 -13.45
C PHE A 81 17.97 -10.48 -14.81
N SER A 82 18.85 -11.48 -14.87
CA SER A 82 19.58 -11.83 -16.11
C SER A 82 18.67 -12.20 -17.29
N TYR A 83 17.50 -12.77 -17.02
CA TYR A 83 16.54 -13.21 -18.03
C TYR A 83 15.70 -12.05 -18.63
N ASN A 84 15.58 -10.92 -17.91
CA ASN A 84 14.77 -9.76 -18.34
C ASN A 84 15.62 -8.57 -18.80
N LYS A 85 16.95 -8.65 -18.74
CA LYS A 85 17.82 -7.51 -19.10
C LYS A 85 17.57 -6.92 -20.47
N ALA A 86 17.20 -7.74 -21.45
CA ALA A 86 16.92 -7.29 -22.82
C ALA A 86 15.63 -6.43 -22.90
N ARG A 87 14.67 -6.64 -22.00
CA ARG A 87 13.44 -5.86 -21.91
C ARG A 87 13.69 -4.45 -21.37
N ASN A 88 14.65 -4.30 -20.46
CA ASN A 88 15.15 -3.03 -19.92
C ASN A 88 14.10 -2.14 -19.24
N ILE A 89 13.07 -2.71 -18.67
CA ILE A 89 12.07 -1.96 -17.92
C ILE A 89 12.65 -1.57 -16.56
N THR A 90 12.50 -0.30 -16.21
CA THR A 90 12.80 0.25 -14.89
C THR A 90 11.69 1.21 -14.52
N PHE A 91 11.08 0.98 -13.37
CA PHE A 91 9.97 1.79 -12.90
C PHE A 91 10.15 2.22 -11.45
N ARG A 92 9.41 3.25 -11.08
CA ARG A 92 9.09 3.60 -9.70
C ARG A 92 7.64 4.04 -9.61
N THR A 93 7.00 3.76 -8.49
CA THR A 93 5.59 4.11 -8.27
C THR A 93 5.42 4.70 -6.90
N ASP A 94 4.91 5.93 -6.84
CA ASP A 94 4.45 6.55 -5.60
C ASP A 94 3.03 6.06 -5.30
N ILE A 95 2.82 5.59 -4.08
CA ILE A 95 1.55 5.02 -3.63
C ILE A 95 1.07 5.78 -2.40
N THR A 96 -0.16 6.30 -2.48
CA THR A 96 -0.92 6.81 -1.33
C THR A 96 -1.99 5.79 -0.98
N GLU A 97 -1.87 5.13 0.17
CA GLU A 97 -2.79 4.10 0.65
C GLU A 97 -3.68 4.64 1.78
N LEU A 98 -4.99 4.37 1.71
CA LEU A 98 -5.94 4.57 2.80
C LEU A 98 -6.60 3.23 3.10
N ALA A 99 -6.50 2.75 4.33
CA ALA A 99 -7.02 1.43 4.68
C ALA A 99 -7.66 1.39 6.07
N GLY A 100 -8.64 0.50 6.21
CA GLY A 100 -9.23 0.07 7.48
C GLY A 100 -8.74 -1.33 7.84
N LEU A 101 -8.21 -1.50 9.05
CA LEU A 101 -7.62 -2.76 9.52
C LEU A 101 -8.35 -3.25 10.76
N VAL A 102 -8.47 -4.56 10.88
CA VAL A 102 -8.83 -5.27 12.10
C VAL A 102 -7.55 -5.88 12.67
N GLU A 103 -7.29 -5.66 13.94
CA GLU A 103 -6.11 -6.16 14.64
C GLU A 103 -6.52 -7.13 15.74
N PHE A 104 -5.79 -8.23 15.85
CA PHE A 104 -5.95 -9.23 16.90
C PHE A 104 -4.64 -9.34 17.71
N ASN A 105 -4.70 -8.95 18.99
CA ASN A 105 -3.59 -9.10 19.93
C ASN A 105 -3.66 -10.48 20.57
N TYR A 106 -2.58 -11.24 20.48
CA TYR A 106 -2.51 -12.60 21.04
C TYR A 106 -2.59 -12.59 22.57
N PHE A 107 -1.94 -11.65 23.23
CA PHE A 107 -2.09 -11.45 24.66
C PHE A 107 -3.09 -10.32 24.95
N LYS A 108 -3.76 -10.36 26.09
CA LYS A 108 -4.59 -9.25 26.59
C LYS A 108 -3.72 -8.01 26.79
N TYR A 109 -3.62 -7.18 25.74
CA TYR A 109 -2.73 -6.04 25.67
C TYR A 109 -3.35 -4.79 26.29
N GLY A 110 -2.57 -4.06 27.10
CA GLY A 110 -3.04 -2.78 27.66
C GLY A 110 -2.45 -2.43 29.00
N ALA A 111 -2.87 -1.27 29.53
CA ALA A 111 -2.36 -0.70 30.78
C ALA A 111 -3.05 -1.21 32.06
N GLY A 112 -3.99 -2.14 31.96
CA GLY A 112 -4.71 -2.72 33.11
C GLY A 112 -3.83 -3.66 33.94
N VAL A 113 -4.21 -3.90 35.20
CA VAL A 113 -3.44 -4.73 36.16
C VAL A 113 -3.20 -6.15 35.61
N ASN A 114 -4.19 -6.74 34.95
CA ASN A 114 -4.11 -8.09 34.39
C ASN A 114 -3.70 -8.15 32.92
N ASN A 115 -3.29 -7.02 32.34
CA ASN A 115 -2.91 -6.94 30.93
C ASN A 115 -1.40 -7.03 30.75
N LYS A 116 -1.00 -7.60 29.63
CA LYS A 116 0.41 -7.63 29.23
C LYS A 116 0.80 -6.32 28.56
N ARG A 117 2.01 -5.84 28.83
CA ARG A 117 2.61 -4.68 28.15
C ARG A 117 3.25 -5.01 26.81
N PHE A 118 3.30 -6.28 26.48
CA PHE A 118 3.82 -6.83 25.24
C PHE A 118 2.78 -7.77 24.64
N SER A 119 2.58 -7.69 23.32
CA SER A 119 1.77 -8.65 22.59
C SER A 119 2.23 -8.74 21.13
N PRO A 120 2.45 -9.96 20.62
CA PRO A 120 2.36 -10.19 19.18
C PRO A 120 0.93 -9.91 18.71
N TYR A 121 0.78 -9.47 17.48
CA TYR A 121 -0.53 -9.24 16.87
C TYR A 121 -0.51 -9.61 15.38
N VAL A 122 -1.67 -9.90 14.87
CA VAL A 122 -1.93 -10.04 13.44
C VAL A 122 -2.93 -8.99 13.04
N TYR A 123 -2.88 -8.58 11.78
CA TYR A 123 -3.85 -7.65 11.22
C TYR A 123 -4.18 -8.00 9.79
N TRP A 124 -5.38 -7.63 9.39
CA TRP A 124 -5.84 -7.66 8.01
C TRP A 124 -6.89 -6.58 7.79
N GLY A 125 -7.11 -6.21 6.54
CA GLY A 125 -8.06 -5.17 6.22
C GLY A 125 -8.28 -4.96 4.74
N LEU A 126 -8.96 -3.87 4.44
CA LEU A 126 -9.23 -3.42 3.08
C LEU A 126 -8.92 -1.94 2.96
N GLY A 127 -8.49 -1.54 1.78
CA GLY A 127 -8.14 -0.16 1.50
C GLY A 127 -8.14 0.15 0.01
N ALA A 128 -7.81 1.39 -0.29
CA ALA A 128 -7.62 1.92 -1.62
C ALA A 128 -6.20 2.48 -1.75
N ALA A 129 -5.54 2.17 -2.85
CA ALA A 129 -4.24 2.70 -3.22
C ALA A 129 -4.38 3.59 -4.44
N PHE A 130 -3.95 4.84 -4.32
CA PHE A 130 -3.76 5.77 -5.42
C PHE A 130 -2.30 5.67 -5.83
N PHE A 131 -2.03 5.37 -7.10
CA PHE A 131 -0.69 5.11 -7.58
C PHE A 131 -0.43 5.76 -8.93
N ASN A 132 0.84 6.11 -9.18
CA ASN A 132 1.28 6.70 -10.44
C ASN A 132 2.64 6.11 -10.84
N PRO A 133 2.66 5.13 -11.76
CA PRO A 133 3.89 4.52 -12.22
C PRO A 133 4.66 5.47 -13.14
N GLN A 134 5.99 5.51 -12.96
CA GLN A 134 6.91 6.29 -13.73
C GLN A 134 8.01 5.40 -14.33
N GLY A 135 8.37 5.65 -15.57
CA GLY A 135 9.49 5.02 -16.28
C GLY A 135 10.59 6.02 -16.60
N ILE A 136 11.74 5.51 -17.05
CA ILE A 136 12.91 6.34 -17.40
C ILE A 136 13.00 6.53 -18.91
N TYR A 137 13.06 7.79 -19.34
CA TYR A 137 13.43 8.17 -20.70
C TYR A 137 14.45 9.32 -20.66
N GLN A 138 15.59 9.16 -21.33
CA GLN A 138 16.70 10.13 -21.35
C GLN A 138 17.10 10.66 -19.95
N ASN A 139 17.23 9.75 -18.99
CA ASN A 139 17.55 10.02 -17.56
C ASN A 139 16.47 10.84 -16.80
N ALA A 140 15.29 11.04 -17.36
CA ALA A 140 14.15 11.68 -16.70
C ALA A 140 13.07 10.66 -16.34
N TRP A 141 12.44 10.84 -15.17
CA TRP A 141 11.28 10.05 -14.77
C TRP A 141 10.02 10.65 -15.39
N ILE A 142 9.24 9.83 -16.08
CA ILE A 142 8.06 10.24 -16.84
C ILE A 142 6.88 9.38 -16.40
N ASP A 143 5.72 10.00 -16.17
CA ASP A 143 4.48 9.32 -15.80
C ASP A 143 4.00 8.44 -16.96
N LEU A 144 3.80 7.14 -16.70
CA LEU A 144 3.52 6.14 -17.73
C LEU A 144 2.05 6.09 -18.13
N GLN A 145 1.13 6.32 -17.21
CA GLN A 145 -0.30 6.16 -17.40
C GLN A 145 -0.84 6.90 -18.64
N GLN A 146 -0.36 8.13 -18.89
CA GLN A 146 -0.78 8.95 -20.03
C GLN A 146 -0.34 8.39 -21.40
N TYR A 147 0.72 7.60 -21.40
CA TYR A 147 1.27 7.02 -22.63
C TYR A 147 0.61 5.69 -23.02
N GLN A 148 -0.11 5.03 -22.08
CA GLN A 148 -0.78 3.76 -22.37
C GLN A 148 0.18 2.77 -23.03
N THR A 149 1.28 2.47 -22.39
CA THR A 149 2.43 1.72 -22.94
C THR A 149 2.05 0.36 -23.53
N GLU A 150 0.92 -0.21 -23.13
CA GLU A 150 0.32 -1.44 -23.64
C GLU A 150 -0.95 -1.20 -24.47
N GLY A 151 -1.20 0.06 -24.87
CA GLY A 151 -2.36 0.45 -25.69
C GLY A 151 -3.68 0.50 -24.93
N ASN A 152 -3.69 0.20 -23.65
CA ASN A 152 -4.87 0.19 -22.78
C ASN A 152 -4.79 1.29 -21.73
N ALA A 153 -5.92 1.98 -21.49
CA ALA A 153 -6.04 2.88 -20.36
C ALA A 153 -6.34 2.06 -19.08
N TYR A 154 -5.71 2.42 -17.97
CA TYR A 154 -5.99 1.85 -16.66
C TYR A 154 -6.20 2.94 -15.61
N SER A 155 -6.79 2.56 -14.47
CA SER A 155 -7.02 3.48 -13.37
C SER A 155 -5.77 3.57 -12.48
N GLY A 156 -5.40 4.77 -12.04
CA GLY A 156 -4.41 4.98 -10.97
C GLY A 156 -4.98 4.73 -9.57
N LEU A 157 -6.11 4.03 -9.45
CA LEU A 157 -6.76 3.65 -8.20
C LEU A 157 -6.99 2.14 -8.20
N ALA A 158 -6.51 1.46 -7.18
CA ALA A 158 -6.74 0.02 -6.96
C ALA A 158 -7.24 -0.28 -5.56
N LEU A 159 -8.04 -1.33 -5.44
CA LEU A 159 -8.33 -1.95 -4.16
C LEU A 159 -7.07 -2.66 -3.64
N VAL A 160 -6.82 -2.57 -2.33
CA VAL A 160 -5.72 -3.27 -1.67
C VAL A 160 -6.22 -4.02 -0.44
N MET A 161 -5.58 -5.14 -0.14
CA MET A 161 -5.84 -5.94 1.05
C MET A 161 -4.55 -6.04 1.89
N PRO A 162 -4.34 -5.10 2.83
CA PRO A 162 -3.25 -5.17 3.78
C PRO A 162 -3.45 -6.32 4.75
N MET A 163 -2.40 -7.09 4.99
CA MET A 163 -2.34 -8.13 6.03
C MET A 163 -0.93 -8.23 6.58
N GLY A 164 -0.79 -8.65 7.82
CA GLY A 164 0.54 -8.78 8.40
C GLY A 164 0.55 -9.19 9.86
N ILE A 165 1.76 -9.21 10.37
CA ILE A 165 2.07 -9.55 11.75
C ILE A 165 2.93 -8.46 12.37
N GLY A 166 2.90 -8.35 13.68
CA GLY A 166 3.75 -7.42 14.39
C GLY A 166 3.84 -7.71 15.88
N ILE A 167 4.60 -6.87 16.54
CA ILE A 167 4.76 -6.88 17.96
C ILE A 167 4.48 -5.48 18.52
N LYS A 168 3.81 -5.42 19.66
CA LYS A 168 3.52 -4.19 20.41
C LYS A 168 4.20 -4.27 21.76
N TRP A 169 4.85 -3.18 22.13
CA TRP A 169 5.44 -3.01 23.46
C TRP A 169 5.03 -1.66 24.04
N MET A 170 4.54 -1.67 25.27
CA MET A 170 4.06 -0.50 26.01
C MET A 170 5.05 -0.15 27.14
N PRO A 171 6.05 0.70 26.91
CA PRO A 171 6.98 1.13 27.96
C PRO A 171 6.27 1.87 29.08
N ASN A 172 5.26 2.66 28.76
CA ASN A 172 4.44 3.37 29.74
C ASN A 172 2.95 3.35 29.37
N LYS A 173 2.06 3.80 30.27
CA LYS A 173 0.60 3.74 30.07
C LYS A 173 0.09 4.56 28.87
N LYS A 174 0.86 5.55 28.40
CA LYS A 174 0.45 6.49 27.36
C LYS A 174 1.04 6.19 25.99
N MET A 175 2.18 5.50 25.93
CA MET A 175 2.92 5.29 24.69
C MET A 175 3.15 3.81 24.42
N SER A 176 3.11 3.44 23.16
CA SER A 176 3.52 2.11 22.67
C SER A 176 4.52 2.26 21.54
N LEU A 177 5.43 1.30 21.46
CA LEU A 177 6.32 1.07 20.33
C LEU A 177 5.88 -0.21 19.64
N GLU A 178 5.86 -0.21 18.33
CA GLU A 178 5.40 -1.35 17.55
C GLU A 178 6.34 -1.59 16.37
N GLY A 179 6.56 -2.85 16.04
CA GLY A 179 7.21 -3.25 14.80
C GLY A 179 6.29 -4.17 14.03
N SER A 180 6.16 -4.00 12.73
CA SER A 180 5.34 -4.88 11.91
C SER A 180 5.92 -5.18 10.55
N LEU A 181 5.56 -6.35 10.03
CA LEU A 181 5.80 -6.81 8.68
C LEU A 181 4.43 -7.02 8.02
N GLY A 182 4.21 -6.39 6.89
CA GLY A 182 2.94 -6.45 6.19
C GLY A 182 3.10 -6.75 4.71
N PHE A 183 2.17 -7.54 4.23
CA PHE A 183 1.94 -7.84 2.83
C PHE A 183 0.72 -7.07 2.35
N ARG A 184 0.77 -6.50 1.15
CA ARG A 184 -0.35 -5.81 0.49
C ARG A 184 -0.63 -6.50 -0.82
N LYS A 185 -1.71 -7.29 -0.85
CA LYS A 185 -2.24 -7.79 -2.11
C LYS A 185 -2.99 -6.65 -2.79
N THR A 186 -2.61 -6.31 -4.02
CA THR A 186 -3.34 -5.36 -4.83
C THR A 186 -4.30 -6.09 -5.78
N TYR A 187 -5.32 -5.39 -6.25
CA TYR A 187 -6.23 -5.89 -7.26
C TYR A 187 -6.01 -5.14 -8.57
N THR A 188 -4.73 -4.94 -8.90
CA THR A 188 -4.25 -4.38 -10.16
C THR A 188 -2.92 -5.04 -10.52
N ASP A 189 -2.63 -5.08 -11.79
CA ASP A 189 -1.40 -5.56 -12.40
C ASP A 189 -0.66 -4.41 -13.11
N TYR A 190 -0.95 -3.17 -12.70
CA TYR A 190 -0.39 -1.97 -13.31
C TYR A 190 0.39 -1.09 -12.31
N LEU A 191 0.82 -1.64 -11.17
CA LEU A 191 1.69 -0.87 -10.27
C LEU A 191 3.04 -0.55 -10.91
N ASP A 192 3.50 -1.41 -11.82
CA ASP A 192 4.73 -1.25 -12.58
C ASP A 192 4.49 -0.88 -14.06
N ASP A 193 3.23 -0.66 -14.46
CA ASP A 193 2.81 -0.40 -15.85
C ASP A 193 3.04 -1.59 -16.80
N VAL A 194 3.14 -2.82 -16.26
CA VAL A 194 3.41 -4.04 -17.05
C VAL A 194 2.38 -5.10 -16.71
N SER A 195 1.64 -5.58 -17.72
CA SER A 195 0.57 -6.57 -17.53
C SER A 195 0.43 -7.50 -18.73
N ASN A 196 0.38 -6.98 -19.96
CA ASN A 196 -0.07 -7.69 -21.15
C ASN A 196 1.03 -7.89 -22.18
N THR A 197 0.81 -7.31 -23.37
CA THR A 197 1.66 -7.49 -24.54
C THR A 197 2.18 -6.18 -25.08
N TYR A 198 3.27 -6.25 -25.82
CA TYR A 198 3.80 -5.09 -26.58
C TYR A 198 2.81 -4.61 -27.62
N VAL A 199 2.70 -3.28 -27.73
CA VAL A 199 1.96 -2.59 -28.80
C VAL A 199 2.80 -2.49 -30.05
N ASP A 200 2.16 -2.16 -31.21
CA ASP A 200 2.88 -1.83 -32.43
C ASP A 200 3.68 -0.53 -32.22
N PRO A 201 5.02 -0.56 -32.33
CA PRO A 201 5.85 0.63 -32.19
C PRO A 201 5.47 1.76 -33.15
N SER A 202 5.07 1.43 -34.39
CA SER A 202 4.66 2.42 -35.39
C SER A 202 3.37 3.13 -34.99
N LYS A 203 2.40 2.39 -34.44
CA LYS A 203 1.16 2.95 -33.88
C LYS A 203 1.47 3.85 -32.70
N GLN A 204 2.27 3.36 -31.74
CA GLN A 204 2.63 4.12 -30.56
C GLN A 204 3.41 5.39 -30.88
N LEU A 205 4.30 5.32 -31.85
CA LEU A 205 5.05 6.48 -32.37
C LEU A 205 4.12 7.56 -32.95
N ASN A 206 3.11 7.15 -33.74
CA ASN A 206 2.14 8.07 -34.35
C ASN A 206 1.20 8.70 -33.32
N GLU A 207 0.75 7.94 -32.31
CA GLU A 207 -0.26 8.40 -31.31
C GLU A 207 0.36 9.12 -30.12
N LYS A 208 1.52 8.66 -29.64
CA LYS A 208 2.16 9.12 -28.40
C LYS A 208 3.56 9.70 -28.60
N GLY A 209 4.04 9.72 -29.83
CA GLY A 209 5.38 10.22 -30.17
C GLY A 209 6.51 9.27 -29.74
N ILE A 210 7.75 9.72 -29.97
CA ILE A 210 8.95 8.90 -29.67
C ILE A 210 9.07 8.55 -28.19
N VAL A 211 8.64 9.44 -27.30
CA VAL A 211 8.65 9.21 -25.84
C VAL A 211 7.74 8.03 -25.47
N GLY A 212 6.51 8.04 -25.99
CA GLY A 212 5.55 6.96 -25.73
C GLY A 212 6.01 5.62 -26.32
N ALA A 213 6.56 5.61 -27.51
CA ALA A 213 7.09 4.41 -28.14
C ALA A 213 8.30 3.84 -27.37
N ALA A 214 9.24 4.69 -26.95
CA ALA A 214 10.40 4.27 -26.16
C ALA A 214 10.06 3.81 -24.73
N LEU A 215 8.98 4.34 -24.13
CA LEU A 215 8.47 3.87 -22.82
C LEU A 215 7.68 2.55 -22.98
N ALA A 216 6.99 2.33 -24.08
CA ALA A 216 6.30 1.08 -24.38
C ALA A 216 7.28 -0.08 -24.63
N ASP A 217 8.41 0.21 -25.28
CA ASP A 217 9.50 -0.75 -25.50
C ASP A 217 10.86 -0.13 -25.08
N PRO A 218 11.24 -0.19 -23.79
CA PRO A 218 12.50 0.39 -23.29
C PRO A 218 13.77 -0.28 -23.81
N SER A 219 13.68 -1.42 -24.51
CA SER A 219 14.80 -2.02 -25.23
C SER A 219 15.37 -1.11 -26.32
N TYR A 220 14.56 -0.15 -26.80
CA TYR A 220 14.95 0.95 -27.67
C TYR A 220 16.24 1.65 -27.22
N ASN A 221 16.39 1.88 -25.92
CA ASN A 221 17.55 2.57 -25.35
C ASN A 221 18.84 1.70 -25.38
N LEU A 222 18.69 0.38 -25.47
CA LEU A 222 19.83 -0.57 -25.56
C LEU A 222 20.23 -0.87 -27.00
N ASN A 223 19.34 -0.65 -27.97
CA ASN A 223 19.48 -1.07 -29.34
C ASN A 223 19.65 0.11 -30.32
N GLU A 224 20.38 1.15 -29.90
CA GLU A 224 20.70 2.31 -30.74
C GLU A 224 19.44 2.98 -31.41
N GLY A 225 18.30 2.91 -30.73
CA GLY A 225 17.06 3.47 -31.24
C GLY A 225 16.21 2.51 -32.06
N ALA A 226 16.49 1.21 -32.05
CA ALA A 226 15.67 0.20 -32.71
C ALA A 226 14.69 -0.46 -31.76
N PHE A 227 13.42 -0.59 -32.16
CA PHE A 227 12.40 -1.37 -31.49
C PHE A 227 12.56 -2.84 -31.85
N ILE A 228 12.87 -3.70 -30.88
CA ILE A 228 13.12 -5.13 -31.14
C ILE A 228 11.93 -6.02 -30.76
N ASN A 229 11.04 -5.55 -29.89
CA ASN A 229 9.90 -6.32 -29.47
C ASN A 229 8.72 -6.13 -30.45
N LYS A 230 8.18 -7.26 -30.92
CA LYS A 230 7.07 -7.24 -31.87
C LYS A 230 5.74 -7.07 -31.16
N ALA A 231 4.80 -6.38 -31.81
CA ALA A 231 3.43 -6.28 -31.32
C ALA A 231 2.82 -7.66 -31.03
N GLY A 232 2.11 -7.77 -29.92
CA GLY A 232 1.48 -9.00 -29.46
C GLY A 232 2.41 -9.97 -28.71
N TYR A 233 3.72 -9.72 -28.62
CA TYR A 233 4.61 -10.49 -27.76
C TYR A 233 4.36 -10.13 -26.31
N GLN A 234 4.54 -11.10 -25.41
CA GLN A 234 4.34 -10.92 -23.97
C GLN A 234 5.28 -9.87 -23.41
N ARG A 235 4.73 -8.87 -22.69
CA ARG A 235 5.46 -7.84 -21.95
C ARG A 235 5.36 -8.10 -20.46
N GLY A 236 4.16 -8.46 -19.96
CA GLY A 236 3.83 -8.85 -18.58
C GLY A 236 3.03 -10.14 -18.53
N ASN A 237 2.55 -10.50 -17.35
CA ASN A 237 1.71 -11.68 -17.13
C ASN A 237 0.39 -11.27 -16.47
N PRO A 238 -0.72 -11.15 -17.20
CA PRO A 238 -2.01 -10.66 -16.68
C PRO A 238 -2.68 -11.58 -15.65
N ASP A 239 -2.16 -12.80 -15.47
CA ASP A 239 -2.74 -13.78 -14.54
C ASP A 239 -2.37 -13.49 -13.07
N PHE A 240 -1.38 -12.63 -12.82
CA PHE A 240 -0.88 -12.33 -11.49
C PHE A 240 -0.91 -10.84 -11.20
N ASN A 241 -1.68 -10.44 -10.20
CA ASN A 241 -1.67 -9.06 -9.72
C ASN A 241 -0.38 -8.76 -8.95
N ASP A 242 0.00 -7.50 -8.98
CA ASP A 242 1.12 -6.97 -8.22
C ASP A 242 0.89 -7.00 -6.72
N PHE A 243 1.97 -7.06 -5.96
CA PHE A 243 1.93 -6.90 -4.52
C PHE A 243 3.18 -6.23 -3.97
N TYR A 244 3.07 -5.70 -2.75
CA TYR A 244 4.21 -5.08 -2.08
C TYR A 244 4.24 -5.40 -0.60
N PHE A 245 5.46 -5.36 -0.05
CA PHE A 245 5.74 -5.59 1.36
C PHE A 245 6.07 -4.26 2.03
N VAL A 246 5.70 -4.14 3.29
CA VAL A 246 6.07 -3.00 4.13
C VAL A 246 6.55 -3.51 5.47
N ALA A 247 7.79 -3.16 5.83
CA ALA A 247 8.32 -3.35 7.17
C ALA A 247 8.39 -1.98 7.86
N ASN A 248 7.81 -1.86 9.05
CA ASN A 248 7.73 -0.56 9.72
C ASN A 248 7.94 -0.63 11.23
N ILE A 249 8.32 0.52 11.78
CA ILE A 249 8.35 0.80 13.21
C ILE A 249 7.42 1.98 13.46
N SER A 250 6.60 1.89 14.50
CA SER A 250 5.64 2.93 14.85
C SER A 250 5.68 3.30 16.32
N VAL A 251 5.28 4.53 16.57
CA VAL A 251 5.05 5.08 17.91
C VAL A 251 3.60 5.48 18.03
N THR A 252 2.93 5.04 19.09
CA THR A 252 1.55 5.41 19.35
C THR A 252 1.43 6.20 20.66
N TYR A 253 0.48 7.12 20.65
CA TYR A 253 0.07 7.85 21.84
C TYR A 253 -1.40 7.57 22.14
N ARG A 254 -1.68 7.15 23.40
CA ARG A 254 -3.00 6.80 23.89
C ARG A 254 -3.67 7.96 24.59
N ILE A 255 -4.86 8.34 24.13
CA ILE A 255 -5.69 9.33 24.79
C ILE A 255 -6.52 8.64 25.86
N PHE A 256 -6.36 9.08 27.12
CA PHE A 256 -7.19 8.63 28.23
C PHE A 256 -8.34 9.62 28.43
N THR A 257 -9.55 9.19 28.18
CA THR A 257 -10.75 9.89 28.65
C THR A 257 -10.96 9.53 30.12
N ARG A 258 -10.78 10.49 31.03
CA ARG A 258 -11.18 10.30 32.44
C ARG A 258 -12.70 10.38 32.51
N ILE A 259 -13.36 9.25 32.74
CA ILE A 259 -14.76 9.27 33.15
C ILE A 259 -14.74 9.79 34.59
N LYS A 260 -15.26 11.01 34.81
CA LYS A 260 -15.60 11.48 36.18
C LYS A 260 -16.86 10.72 36.56
N CYS A 261 -16.75 9.72 37.42
CA CYS A 261 -17.93 9.18 38.12
C CYS A 261 -18.61 10.33 38.83
N ALA A 262 -19.91 10.58 38.57
CA ALA A 262 -20.70 11.49 39.36
C ALA A 262 -20.69 10.99 40.80
N ARG A 263 -20.15 11.77 41.74
CA ARG A 263 -20.34 11.51 43.17
C ARG A 263 -21.78 11.88 43.50
N PHE A 264 -22.59 10.87 43.70
CA PHE A 264 -23.85 11.09 44.38
C PHE A 264 -23.55 11.31 45.86
N TYR A 265 -23.86 12.50 46.37
CA TYR A 265 -23.91 12.83 47.82
C TYR A 265 -25.27 12.43 48.32
#